data_fde50e58c72c8e645d7e98a29e117ce2
#
_entry.id   fde50e58c72c8e645d7e98a29e117ce2
#
_cell.length_a   1.000
_cell.length_b   1.000
_cell.length_c   1.000
_cell.angle_alpha   90.00
_cell.angle_beta   90.00
_cell.angle_gamma   90.00
#
_symmetry.space_group_name_H-M   'P 1'
#
loop_
_entity.id
_entity.type
_entity.pdbx_description
1 polymer ?
#
loop_
_entity_poly.entity_id
_entity_poly.type
_entity_poly.pdbx_seq_one_letter_code
_entity_poly.pdbx_strand_id
1 'polypeptide(L)'
;MPSNQTIISIAAATLLLVSHAAVAQDQVVKIGISGPLSGANAFAGKDNENGVRLAVEELNAKKMTIGGKTVRFEILSEDDQGDPKAGVIVAQKLTDAGVRFVLGPYNSGVAIPASRIYNDAGIIMSTVGTNPKVTQGGYKNVFRIVASDNQVGSSMAAYAARQLKVKTVGVIDDRTAFGQGVAAEFSKQAKASGLKVAGHEFTSEKATDFAAILTALKAKKVDAIFFGGYAPQGAPMARQMRQLGLKDVKLLGGDTLCSPEMAKLGGDAVGENVLCAQGGAILEKQANGPAFQKRYKERFKRAPDVYAASFYDQTMFIAQAMKASNSIDPSVVGIAMHNSSYKGVVGAYAYDAAGNMKQSAVTVYTFKNGAPVALASY
;
A
#
# COMPACT_ATOMS: atom_id res chain seq x y z
N MET A 1 -75.44 -69.81 9.85
CA MET A 1 -75.26 -68.66 9.01
C MET A 1 -74.35 -67.70 9.70
N PRO A 2 -73.12 -67.53 9.30
CA PRO A 2 -72.19 -66.55 9.91
C PRO A 2 -72.08 -65.31 9.08
N SER A 3 -72.11 -64.16 9.73
CA SER A 3 -71.92 -62.84 9.21
C SER A 3 -70.40 -62.48 9.07
N ASN A 4 -69.99 -62.11 7.88
CA ASN A 4 -68.66 -61.57 7.64
C ASN A 4 -68.59 -60.11 8.07
N GLN A 5 -67.73 -59.82 9.03
CA GLN A 5 -67.28 -58.44 9.32
C GLN A 5 -65.96 -58.21 8.65
N THR A 6 -65.98 -57.30 7.70
CA THR A 6 -64.77 -56.81 6.99
C THR A 6 -64.11 -55.72 7.84
N ILE A 7 -62.92 -55.97 8.33
CA ILE A 7 -62.09 -54.98 9.02
C ILE A 7 -61.33 -54.17 7.99
N ILE A 8 -61.60 -52.90 7.85
CA ILE A 8 -60.84 -51.96 7.02
C ILE A 8 -59.72 -51.39 7.89
N SER A 9 -58.48 -51.78 7.59
CA SER A 9 -57.28 -51.22 8.17
C SER A 9 -56.87 -49.94 7.45
N ILE A 10 -57.04 -48.78 8.11
CA ILE A 10 -56.53 -47.51 7.59
C ILE A 10 -55.07 -47.39 7.99
N ALA A 11 -54.16 -47.59 7.03
CA ALA A 11 -52.75 -47.29 7.17
C ALA A 11 -52.49 -45.80 7.03
N ALA A 12 -52.31 -45.11 8.14
CA ALA A 12 -51.86 -43.71 8.18
C ALA A 12 -50.39 -43.63 7.78
N ALA A 13 -50.13 -43.25 6.51
CA ALA A 13 -48.76 -42.91 6.05
C ALA A 13 -48.36 -41.55 6.58
N THR A 14 -47.57 -41.52 7.65
CA THR A 14 -46.96 -40.31 8.17
C THR A 14 -45.77 -39.94 7.28
N LEU A 15 -45.94 -39.02 6.32
CA LEU A 15 -44.82 -38.40 5.58
C LEU A 15 -44.03 -37.51 6.52
N LEU A 16 -42.92 -38.00 7.02
CA LEU A 16 -41.87 -37.21 7.66
C LEU A 16 -41.24 -36.33 6.58
N LEU A 17 -41.66 -35.07 6.48
CA LEU A 17 -40.96 -34.01 5.78
C LEU A 17 -39.66 -33.73 6.53
N VAL A 18 -38.57 -34.44 6.16
CA VAL A 18 -37.22 -34.07 6.57
C VAL A 18 -36.88 -32.78 5.85
N SER A 19 -37.15 -31.66 6.49
CA SER A 19 -36.64 -30.35 6.06
C SER A 19 -35.12 -30.42 6.13
N HIS A 20 -34.49 -30.72 5.00
CA HIS A 20 -33.06 -30.48 4.84
C HIS A 20 -32.86 -28.96 4.95
N ALA A 21 -32.53 -28.49 6.15
CA ALA A 21 -31.92 -27.17 6.29
C ALA A 21 -30.66 -27.22 5.41
N ALA A 22 -30.76 -26.70 4.20
CA ALA A 22 -29.60 -26.47 3.34
C ALA A 22 -28.70 -25.54 4.15
N VAL A 23 -27.64 -26.11 4.76
CA VAL A 23 -26.56 -25.31 5.33
C VAL A 23 -26.02 -24.53 4.16
N ALA A 24 -26.37 -23.24 4.10
CA ALA A 24 -25.88 -22.36 3.06
C ALA A 24 -24.35 -22.41 3.12
N GLN A 25 -23.76 -23.07 2.13
CA GLN A 25 -22.30 -23.21 2.05
C GLN A 25 -21.70 -21.81 1.94
N ASP A 26 -20.77 -21.47 2.81
CA ASP A 26 -20.07 -20.20 2.78
C ASP A 26 -19.46 -19.98 1.40
N GLN A 27 -19.62 -18.76 0.90
CA GLN A 27 -19.00 -18.34 -0.35
C GLN A 27 -17.59 -17.83 -0.05
N VAL A 28 -16.56 -18.60 -0.47
CA VAL A 28 -15.18 -18.22 -0.23
C VAL A 28 -14.72 -17.18 -1.23
N VAL A 29 -14.14 -16.09 -0.72
CA VAL A 29 -13.45 -15.05 -1.49
C VAL A 29 -11.97 -15.08 -1.14
N LYS A 30 -11.15 -15.50 -2.10
CA LYS A 30 -9.70 -15.52 -1.96
C LYS A 30 -9.12 -14.14 -2.26
N ILE A 31 -8.37 -13.59 -1.29
CA ILE A 31 -7.61 -12.35 -1.39
C ILE A 31 -6.12 -12.72 -1.47
N GLY A 32 -5.46 -12.31 -2.55
CA GLY A 32 -4.02 -12.45 -2.72
C GLY A 32 -3.28 -11.29 -2.05
N ILE A 33 -2.15 -11.57 -1.48
CA ILE A 33 -1.18 -10.57 -1.04
C ILE A 33 0.10 -10.81 -1.82
N SER A 34 0.59 -9.77 -2.52
CA SER A 34 1.89 -9.74 -3.17
C SER A 34 2.71 -8.62 -2.54
N GLY A 35 3.88 -8.94 -2.06
CA GLY A 35 4.78 -7.97 -1.45
C GLY A 35 6.11 -8.59 -1.06
N PRO A 36 7.12 -7.78 -0.70
CA PRO A 36 8.39 -8.27 -0.23
C PRO A 36 8.25 -8.83 1.19
N LEU A 37 7.98 -10.13 1.31
CA LEU A 37 7.85 -10.80 2.62
C LEU A 37 9.21 -11.27 3.16
N SER A 38 10.25 -11.24 2.34
CA SER A 38 11.66 -11.45 2.69
C SER A 38 12.55 -10.32 2.17
N GLY A 39 13.85 -10.35 2.53
CA GLY A 39 14.84 -9.35 2.09
C GLY A 39 14.73 -8.01 2.81
N ALA A 40 15.38 -6.98 2.24
CA ALA A 40 15.59 -5.69 2.88
C ALA A 40 14.27 -4.92 3.17
N ASN A 41 13.24 -5.10 2.34
CA ASN A 41 11.94 -4.44 2.49
C ASN A 41 10.87 -5.33 3.17
N ALA A 42 11.26 -6.46 3.78
CA ALA A 42 10.33 -7.39 4.42
C ALA A 42 9.52 -6.76 5.56
N PHE A 43 10.08 -5.74 6.23
CA PHE A 43 9.37 -4.99 7.26
C PHE A 43 8.10 -4.31 6.71
N ALA A 44 8.18 -3.73 5.50
CA ALA A 44 7.07 -3.06 4.83
C ALA A 44 6.06 -4.08 4.27
N GLY A 45 6.53 -5.13 3.58
CA GLY A 45 5.66 -6.17 3.04
C GLY A 45 4.82 -6.86 4.11
N LYS A 46 5.44 -7.23 5.23
CA LYS A 46 4.75 -7.84 6.38
C LYS A 46 3.79 -6.87 7.08
N ASP A 47 4.12 -5.59 7.12
CA ASP A 47 3.24 -4.58 7.69
C ASP A 47 1.98 -4.38 6.84
N ASN A 48 2.14 -4.34 5.52
CA ASN A 48 1.03 -4.28 4.58
C ASN A 48 0.12 -5.52 4.68
N GLU A 49 0.73 -6.71 4.75
CA GLU A 49 0.02 -7.96 4.99
C GLU A 49 -0.79 -7.92 6.29
N ASN A 50 -0.24 -7.38 7.37
CA ASN A 50 -0.92 -7.23 8.64
C ASN A 50 -2.15 -6.30 8.54
N GLY A 51 -2.08 -5.25 7.74
CA GLY A 51 -3.23 -4.39 7.45
C GLY A 51 -4.38 -5.16 6.81
N VAL A 52 -4.08 -5.97 5.80
CA VAL A 52 -5.07 -6.85 5.14
C VAL A 52 -5.61 -7.90 6.13
N ARG A 53 -4.75 -8.55 6.91
CA ARG A 53 -5.15 -9.57 7.90
C ARG A 53 -6.11 -9.02 8.93
N LEU A 54 -5.85 -7.82 9.47
CA LEU A 54 -6.75 -7.19 10.44
C LEU A 54 -8.13 -6.93 9.82
N ALA A 55 -8.18 -6.42 8.60
CA ALA A 55 -9.44 -6.18 7.89
C ALA A 55 -10.21 -7.49 7.64
N VAL A 56 -9.53 -8.54 7.18
CA VAL A 56 -10.14 -9.84 6.91
C VAL A 56 -10.66 -10.50 8.20
N GLU A 57 -9.92 -10.43 9.30
CA GLU A 57 -10.37 -10.92 10.61
C GLU A 57 -11.68 -10.21 11.04
N GLU A 58 -11.74 -8.88 10.90
CA GLU A 58 -12.93 -8.09 11.24
C GLU A 58 -14.12 -8.37 10.30
N LEU A 59 -13.87 -8.55 9.00
CA LEU A 59 -14.92 -8.88 8.02
C LEU A 59 -15.49 -10.29 8.27
N ASN A 60 -14.66 -11.27 8.52
CA ASN A 60 -15.10 -12.63 8.82
C ASN A 60 -15.88 -12.71 10.14
N ALA A 61 -15.49 -11.93 11.15
CA ALA A 61 -16.25 -11.83 12.40
C ALA A 61 -17.66 -11.23 12.19
N LYS A 62 -17.84 -10.33 11.23
CA LYS A 62 -19.13 -9.71 10.90
C LYS A 62 -20.08 -10.61 10.09
N LYS A 63 -19.62 -11.73 9.55
CA LYS A 63 -20.39 -12.70 8.75
C LYS A 63 -21.24 -12.01 7.67
N MET A 64 -20.57 -11.24 6.80
CA MET A 64 -21.22 -10.52 5.72
C MET A 64 -21.92 -11.47 4.74
N THR A 65 -23.12 -11.11 4.27
CA THR A 65 -23.86 -11.87 3.25
C THR A 65 -23.89 -11.12 1.91
N ILE A 66 -23.69 -11.85 0.81
CA ILE A 66 -23.76 -11.36 -0.57
C ILE A 66 -24.52 -12.41 -1.39
N GLY A 67 -25.51 -12.00 -2.17
CA GLY A 67 -26.34 -12.93 -2.94
C GLY A 67 -27.02 -14.01 -2.08
N GLY A 68 -27.37 -13.67 -0.81
CA GLY A 68 -28.00 -14.59 0.12
C GLY A 68 -27.06 -15.64 0.75
N LYS A 69 -25.74 -15.60 0.45
CA LYS A 69 -24.73 -16.51 1.00
C LYS A 69 -23.78 -15.76 1.93
N THR A 70 -23.35 -16.40 3.03
CA THR A 70 -22.31 -15.86 3.89
C THR A 70 -20.97 -15.87 3.15
N VAL A 71 -20.26 -14.74 3.19
CA VAL A 71 -18.92 -14.62 2.59
C VAL A 71 -17.87 -14.87 3.65
N ARG A 72 -16.92 -15.75 3.32
CA ARG A 72 -15.70 -16.00 4.09
C ARG A 72 -14.49 -15.60 3.26
N PHE A 73 -13.70 -14.68 3.79
CA PHE A 73 -12.46 -14.24 3.16
C PHE A 73 -11.30 -15.14 3.57
N GLU A 74 -10.49 -15.56 2.59
CA GLU A 74 -9.25 -16.31 2.78
C GLU A 74 -8.08 -15.55 2.17
N ILE A 75 -6.93 -15.53 2.87
CA ILE A 75 -5.72 -14.85 2.43
C ILE A 75 -4.72 -15.86 1.87
N LEU A 76 -4.21 -15.58 0.68
CA LEU A 76 -3.05 -16.23 0.08
C LEU A 76 -1.93 -15.20 -0.04
N SER A 77 -0.87 -15.38 0.75
CA SER A 77 0.29 -14.47 0.76
C SER A 77 1.44 -15.07 -0.03
N GLU A 78 2.01 -14.27 -0.94
CA GLU A 78 3.14 -14.65 -1.77
C GLU A 78 4.25 -13.61 -1.70
N ASP A 79 5.47 -14.09 -1.56
CA ASP A 79 6.68 -13.25 -1.48
C ASP A 79 7.19 -12.92 -2.89
N ASP A 80 7.06 -11.67 -3.30
CA ASP A 80 7.60 -11.16 -4.56
C ASP A 80 9.04 -10.62 -4.40
N GLN A 81 9.60 -10.65 -3.19
CA GLN A 81 10.96 -10.22 -2.84
C GLN A 81 11.28 -8.76 -3.24
N GLY A 82 10.30 -7.98 -3.70
CA GLY A 82 10.48 -6.69 -4.33
C GLY A 82 11.13 -6.77 -5.73
N ASP A 83 11.29 -7.97 -6.28
CA ASP A 83 11.91 -8.23 -7.57
C ASP A 83 10.85 -8.34 -8.69
N PRO A 84 10.99 -7.58 -9.80
CA PRO A 84 10.02 -7.61 -10.88
C PRO A 84 9.81 -8.99 -11.52
N LYS A 85 10.84 -9.84 -11.59
CA LYS A 85 10.72 -11.18 -12.19
C LYS A 85 10.00 -12.12 -11.23
N ALA A 86 10.35 -12.09 -9.94
CA ALA A 86 9.63 -12.84 -8.91
C ALA A 86 8.16 -12.39 -8.85
N GLY A 87 7.88 -11.09 -8.96
CA GLY A 87 6.53 -10.55 -8.99
C GLY A 87 5.66 -11.06 -10.14
N VAL A 88 6.23 -11.27 -11.33
CA VAL A 88 5.53 -11.90 -12.48
C VAL A 88 5.15 -13.34 -12.16
N ILE A 89 6.05 -14.10 -11.53
CA ILE A 89 5.80 -15.49 -11.11
C ILE A 89 4.71 -15.53 -10.04
N VAL A 90 4.78 -14.64 -9.04
CA VAL A 90 3.78 -14.49 -7.99
C VAL A 90 2.41 -14.12 -8.56
N ALA A 91 2.36 -13.19 -9.52
CA ALA A 91 1.11 -12.80 -10.16
C ALA A 91 0.43 -13.98 -10.87
N GLN A 92 1.21 -14.79 -11.60
CA GLN A 92 0.68 -15.99 -12.23
C GLN A 92 0.21 -17.02 -11.18
N LYS A 93 1.00 -17.25 -10.14
CA LYS A 93 0.65 -18.20 -9.05
C LYS A 93 -0.66 -17.83 -8.34
N LEU A 94 -0.86 -16.55 -8.03
CA LEU A 94 -2.11 -16.07 -7.42
C LEU A 94 -3.30 -16.20 -8.38
N THR A 95 -3.07 -15.96 -9.67
CA THR A 95 -4.08 -16.17 -10.72
C THR A 95 -4.51 -17.63 -10.79
N ASP A 96 -3.57 -18.55 -10.87
CA ASP A 96 -3.82 -20.00 -10.94
C ASP A 96 -4.50 -20.54 -9.66
N ALA A 97 -4.24 -19.91 -8.50
CA ALA A 97 -4.91 -20.23 -7.24
C ALA A 97 -6.36 -19.74 -7.16
N GLY A 98 -6.85 -19.03 -8.17
CA GLY A 98 -8.22 -18.52 -8.23
C GLY A 98 -8.47 -17.32 -7.29
N VAL A 99 -7.44 -16.52 -7.05
CA VAL A 99 -7.57 -15.25 -6.33
C VAL A 99 -8.41 -14.28 -7.18
N ARG A 100 -9.24 -13.49 -6.54
CA ARG A 100 -10.11 -12.51 -7.22
C ARG A 100 -9.68 -11.06 -6.98
N PHE A 101 -9.04 -10.81 -5.85
CA PHE A 101 -8.59 -9.48 -5.40
C PHE A 101 -7.17 -9.60 -4.90
N VAL A 102 -6.29 -8.73 -5.36
CA VAL A 102 -4.89 -8.67 -4.92
C VAL A 102 -4.61 -7.35 -4.24
N LEU A 103 -4.11 -7.41 -3.02
CA LEU A 103 -3.58 -6.32 -2.22
C LEU A 103 -2.04 -6.34 -2.38
N GLY A 104 -1.53 -5.37 -3.10
CA GLY A 104 -0.14 -5.33 -3.56
C GLY A 104 -0.06 -5.23 -5.08
N PRO A 105 1.16 -5.29 -5.65
CA PRO A 105 2.48 -5.31 -4.98
C PRO A 105 2.83 -4.00 -4.26
N TYR A 106 3.86 -4.05 -3.42
CA TYR A 106 4.41 -2.87 -2.75
C TYR A 106 5.29 -2.03 -3.67
N ASN A 107 6.23 -2.67 -4.37
CA ASN A 107 7.22 -2.00 -5.20
C ASN A 107 6.66 -1.66 -6.59
N SER A 108 6.84 -0.43 -7.06
CA SER A 108 6.38 0.01 -8.38
C SER A 108 6.94 -0.85 -9.51
N GLY A 109 8.21 -1.28 -9.41
CA GLY A 109 8.86 -2.15 -10.39
C GLY A 109 8.21 -3.52 -10.50
N VAL A 110 7.58 -4.01 -9.45
CA VAL A 110 6.80 -5.25 -9.39
C VAL A 110 5.37 -5.00 -9.88
N ALA A 111 4.74 -3.91 -9.42
CA ALA A 111 3.35 -3.59 -9.74
C ALA A 111 3.11 -3.36 -11.24
N ILE A 112 4.06 -2.70 -11.93
CA ILE A 112 3.94 -2.40 -13.37
C ILE A 112 3.77 -3.67 -14.21
N PRO A 113 4.66 -4.67 -14.20
CA PRO A 113 4.45 -5.90 -14.98
C PRO A 113 3.30 -6.77 -14.45
N ALA A 114 3.10 -6.84 -13.13
CA ALA A 114 2.02 -7.62 -12.52
C ALA A 114 0.63 -7.10 -12.89
N SER A 115 0.47 -5.79 -13.08
CA SER A 115 -0.82 -5.16 -13.44
C SER A 115 -1.41 -5.73 -14.72
N ARG A 116 -0.59 -6.04 -15.72
CA ARG A 116 -1.03 -6.66 -16.96
C ARG A 116 -1.58 -8.08 -16.71
N ILE A 117 -0.84 -8.90 -15.94
CA ILE A 117 -1.25 -10.28 -15.65
C ILE A 117 -2.59 -10.30 -14.92
N TYR A 118 -2.75 -9.47 -13.89
CA TYR A 118 -4.01 -9.37 -13.14
C TYR A 118 -5.15 -8.80 -13.99
N ASN A 119 -4.84 -7.82 -14.88
CA ASN A 119 -5.84 -7.31 -15.82
C ASN A 119 -6.35 -8.40 -16.76
N ASP A 120 -5.45 -9.13 -17.39
CA ASP A 120 -5.79 -10.18 -18.37
C ASP A 120 -6.57 -11.34 -17.73
N ALA A 121 -6.35 -11.56 -16.42
CA ALA A 121 -7.09 -12.54 -15.61
C ALA A 121 -8.39 -12.00 -14.99
N GLY A 122 -8.74 -10.72 -15.20
CA GLY A 122 -9.92 -10.10 -14.59
C GLY A 122 -9.85 -9.93 -13.06
N ILE A 123 -8.67 -9.92 -12.49
CA ILE A 123 -8.41 -9.77 -11.04
C ILE A 123 -8.29 -8.28 -10.69
N ILE A 124 -8.94 -7.83 -9.64
CA ILE A 124 -8.71 -6.47 -9.11
C ILE A 124 -7.35 -6.43 -8.41
N MET A 125 -6.47 -5.54 -8.87
CA MET A 125 -5.20 -5.22 -8.21
C MET A 125 -5.31 -3.88 -7.49
N SER A 126 -4.96 -3.85 -6.20
CA SER A 126 -4.90 -2.63 -5.38
C SER A 126 -3.50 -2.48 -4.81
N THR A 127 -2.77 -1.44 -5.23
CA THR A 127 -1.32 -1.30 -4.98
C THR A 127 -0.95 0.05 -4.39
N VAL A 128 0.13 0.07 -3.64
CA VAL A 128 0.83 1.29 -3.18
C VAL A 128 2.00 1.66 -4.09
N GLY A 129 2.17 1.00 -5.22
CA GLY A 129 3.14 1.38 -6.24
C GLY A 129 2.85 2.80 -6.76
N THR A 130 3.69 3.76 -6.38
CA THR A 130 3.45 5.20 -6.60
C THR A 130 3.81 5.69 -7.99
N ASN A 131 4.63 4.91 -8.74
CA ASN A 131 5.05 5.32 -10.09
C ASN A 131 3.83 5.50 -11.03
N PRO A 132 3.73 6.62 -11.77
CA PRO A 132 2.61 6.87 -12.69
C PRO A 132 2.31 5.73 -13.66
N LYS A 133 3.34 5.00 -14.12
CA LYS A 133 3.20 3.89 -15.07
C LYS A 133 2.30 2.75 -14.57
N VAL A 134 2.11 2.61 -13.26
CA VAL A 134 1.26 1.55 -12.67
C VAL A 134 -0.18 1.63 -13.18
N THR A 135 -0.71 2.84 -13.38
CA THR A 135 -2.10 3.06 -13.81
C THR A 135 -2.21 3.57 -15.26
N GLN A 136 -1.08 3.72 -15.96
CA GLN A 136 -1.05 4.18 -17.37
C GLN A 136 -1.33 3.06 -18.39
N GLY A 137 -1.45 1.82 -17.97
CA GLY A 137 -1.80 0.68 -18.85
C GLY A 137 -3.25 0.70 -19.40
N GLY A 138 -4.10 1.62 -18.91
CA GLY A 138 -5.51 1.70 -19.30
C GLY A 138 -6.41 0.63 -18.67
N TYR A 139 -5.90 -0.09 -17.68
CA TYR A 139 -6.59 -1.18 -16.99
C TYR A 139 -7.64 -0.64 -16.00
N LYS A 140 -8.88 -1.13 -16.11
CA LYS A 140 -10.00 -0.70 -15.26
C LYS A 140 -10.07 -1.38 -13.89
N ASN A 141 -9.30 -2.44 -13.71
CA ASN A 141 -9.22 -3.25 -12.49
C ASN A 141 -7.94 -3.02 -11.68
N VAL A 142 -7.16 -1.98 -12.02
CA VAL A 142 -5.95 -1.59 -11.30
C VAL A 142 -6.19 -0.28 -10.53
N PHE A 143 -6.01 -0.33 -9.21
CA PHE A 143 -6.27 0.78 -8.30
C PHE A 143 -4.99 1.15 -7.53
N ARG A 144 -4.58 2.41 -7.62
CA ARG A 144 -3.54 2.99 -6.76
C ARG A 144 -4.20 3.55 -5.50
N ILE A 145 -3.86 3.00 -4.35
CA ILE A 145 -4.52 3.31 -3.07
C ILE A 145 -3.82 4.40 -2.26
N VAL A 146 -2.88 5.10 -2.87
CA VAL A 146 -2.06 6.17 -2.25
C VAL A 146 -1.75 7.25 -3.28
N ALA A 147 -1.14 8.37 -2.83
CA ALA A 147 -0.63 9.41 -3.72
C ALA A 147 0.40 8.86 -4.71
N SER A 148 0.43 9.41 -5.92
CA SER A 148 1.43 9.08 -6.93
C SER A 148 2.76 9.79 -6.69
N ASP A 149 3.84 9.35 -7.36
CA ASP A 149 5.14 10.04 -7.38
C ASP A 149 5.01 11.51 -7.77
N ASN A 150 4.08 11.83 -8.67
CA ASN A 150 3.80 13.22 -9.08
C ASN A 150 3.40 14.08 -7.88
N GLN A 151 2.55 13.55 -6.99
CA GLN A 151 2.09 14.27 -5.80
C GLN A 151 3.17 14.28 -4.71
N VAL A 152 3.78 13.13 -4.42
CA VAL A 152 4.81 12.97 -3.38
C VAL A 152 6.05 13.80 -3.70
N GLY A 153 6.63 13.63 -4.89
CA GLY A 153 7.83 14.36 -5.33
C GLY A 153 7.61 15.87 -5.42
N SER A 154 6.47 16.27 -5.99
CA SER A 154 6.12 17.70 -6.10
C SER A 154 5.90 18.35 -4.75
N SER A 155 5.21 17.69 -3.82
CA SER A 155 4.97 18.23 -2.46
C SER A 155 6.28 18.40 -1.69
N MET A 156 7.18 17.40 -1.74
CA MET A 156 8.49 17.52 -1.09
C MET A 156 9.34 18.64 -1.70
N ALA A 157 9.36 18.80 -3.02
CA ALA A 157 10.10 19.88 -3.67
C ALA A 157 9.54 21.27 -3.30
N ALA A 158 8.22 21.41 -3.30
CA ALA A 158 7.56 22.66 -2.88
C ALA A 158 7.83 22.98 -1.40
N TYR A 159 7.81 21.95 -0.54
CA TYR A 159 8.16 22.10 0.88
C TYR A 159 9.63 22.52 1.06
N ALA A 160 10.55 21.89 0.36
CA ALA A 160 11.97 22.22 0.38
C ALA A 160 12.22 23.68 -0.01
N ALA A 161 11.56 24.17 -1.07
CA ALA A 161 11.68 25.55 -1.52
C ALA A 161 11.07 26.55 -0.53
N ARG A 162 9.82 26.30 -0.11
CA ARG A 162 9.02 27.29 0.62
C ARG A 162 9.27 27.30 2.12
N GLN A 163 9.41 26.12 2.73
CA GLN A 163 9.54 25.98 4.18
C GLN A 163 10.99 25.83 4.63
N LEU A 164 11.77 24.98 3.96
CA LEU A 164 13.18 24.77 4.32
C LEU A 164 14.10 25.81 3.71
N LYS A 165 13.60 26.62 2.76
CA LYS A 165 14.38 27.67 2.06
C LYS A 165 15.62 27.13 1.35
N VAL A 166 15.60 25.87 0.93
CA VAL A 166 16.63 25.24 0.11
C VAL A 166 16.85 26.05 -1.17
N LYS A 167 18.10 26.23 -1.55
CA LYS A 167 18.51 26.90 -2.81
C LYS A 167 19.08 25.92 -3.81
N THR A 168 19.89 24.99 -3.33
CA THR A 168 20.63 24.05 -4.15
C THR A 168 20.37 22.63 -3.64
N VAL A 169 19.95 21.72 -4.51
CA VAL A 169 19.66 20.34 -4.16
C VAL A 169 20.43 19.38 -5.07
N GLY A 170 21.01 18.33 -4.47
CA GLY A 170 21.47 17.13 -5.17
C GLY A 170 20.34 16.11 -5.22
N VAL A 171 20.28 15.34 -6.29
CA VAL A 171 19.29 14.25 -6.45
C VAL A 171 20.04 12.93 -6.61
N ILE A 172 19.59 11.91 -5.91
CA ILE A 172 20.10 10.53 -6.03
C ILE A 172 18.89 9.62 -6.24
N ASP A 173 18.96 8.66 -7.17
CA ASP A 173 17.99 7.57 -7.27
C ASP A 173 18.69 6.19 -7.23
N ASP A 174 17.93 5.16 -6.82
CA ASP A 174 18.41 3.79 -6.70
C ASP A 174 18.21 2.95 -7.97
N ARG A 175 17.84 3.58 -9.09
CA ARG A 175 17.52 2.97 -10.38
C ARG A 175 16.35 2.00 -10.39
N THR A 176 15.59 1.88 -9.29
CA THR A 176 14.30 1.20 -9.32
C THR A 176 13.26 2.05 -10.05
N ALA A 177 12.17 1.45 -10.50
CA ALA A 177 11.08 2.19 -11.13
C ALA A 177 10.48 3.24 -10.17
N PHE A 178 10.40 2.94 -8.86
CA PHE A 178 9.99 3.89 -7.83
C PHE A 178 11.00 5.03 -7.69
N GLY A 179 12.25 4.70 -7.39
CA GLY A 179 13.28 5.72 -7.12
C GLY A 179 13.47 6.70 -8.26
N GLN A 180 13.53 6.20 -9.52
CA GLN A 180 13.59 7.04 -10.71
C GLN A 180 12.33 7.91 -10.87
N GLY A 181 11.14 7.35 -10.63
CA GLY A 181 9.87 8.05 -10.77
C GLY A 181 9.77 9.24 -9.83
N VAL A 182 9.94 8.99 -8.54
CA VAL A 182 9.80 10.04 -7.52
C VAL A 182 10.93 11.09 -7.62
N ALA A 183 12.15 10.69 -7.98
CA ALA A 183 13.28 11.62 -8.20
C ALA A 183 13.07 12.52 -9.42
N ALA A 184 12.49 11.98 -10.49
CA ALA A 184 12.15 12.75 -11.67
C ALA A 184 11.09 13.83 -11.38
N GLU A 185 10.00 13.48 -10.67
CA GLU A 185 8.94 14.42 -10.32
C GLU A 185 9.41 15.46 -9.28
N PHE A 186 10.23 15.04 -8.30
CA PHE A 186 10.89 15.97 -7.40
C PHE A 186 11.75 16.98 -8.17
N SER A 187 12.63 16.49 -9.07
CA SER A 187 13.54 17.35 -9.86
C SER A 187 12.79 18.34 -10.73
N LYS A 188 11.72 17.91 -11.37
CA LYS A 188 10.84 18.75 -12.20
C LYS A 188 10.23 19.87 -11.38
N GLN A 189 9.61 19.56 -10.24
CA GLN A 189 9.01 20.56 -9.36
C GLN A 189 10.05 21.43 -8.66
N ALA A 190 11.20 20.89 -8.28
CA ALA A 190 12.30 21.65 -7.69
C ALA A 190 12.71 22.80 -8.62
N LYS A 191 12.96 22.50 -9.91
CA LYS A 191 13.27 23.50 -10.94
C LYS A 191 12.13 24.52 -11.09
N ALA A 192 10.88 24.06 -11.16
CA ALA A 192 9.71 24.95 -11.24
C ALA A 192 9.55 25.85 -10.01
N SER A 193 10.03 25.41 -8.85
CA SER A 193 10.02 26.17 -7.60
C SER A 193 11.27 27.05 -7.40
N GLY A 194 12.15 27.14 -8.41
CA GLY A 194 13.35 27.98 -8.38
C GLY A 194 14.57 27.38 -7.66
N LEU A 195 14.55 26.08 -7.34
CA LEU A 195 15.73 25.42 -6.79
C LEU A 195 16.73 25.07 -7.90
N LYS A 196 18.02 25.25 -7.60
CA LYS A 196 19.09 24.76 -8.46
C LYS A 196 19.30 23.27 -8.19
N VAL A 197 19.01 22.41 -9.18
CA VAL A 197 19.39 20.98 -9.15
C VAL A 197 20.86 20.89 -9.60
N ALA A 198 21.77 20.68 -8.62
CA ALA A 198 23.22 20.72 -8.85
C ALA A 198 23.77 19.44 -9.47
N GLY A 199 23.04 18.35 -9.40
CA GLY A 199 23.40 17.07 -9.99
C GLY A 199 22.32 16.02 -9.78
N HIS A 200 22.31 15.03 -10.64
CA HIS A 200 21.52 13.81 -10.51
C HIS A 200 22.49 12.63 -10.59
N GLU A 201 22.63 11.95 -9.48
CA GLU A 201 23.54 10.83 -9.28
C GLU A 201 22.72 9.54 -9.15
N PHE A 202 23.37 8.40 -9.35
CA PHE A 202 22.69 7.11 -9.35
C PHE A 202 23.39 6.15 -8.38
N THR A 203 22.58 5.33 -7.72
CA THR A 203 23.02 4.22 -6.89
C THR A 203 22.28 2.94 -7.30
N SER A 204 22.21 1.96 -6.42
CA SER A 204 21.38 0.77 -6.60
C SER A 204 20.64 0.42 -5.31
N GLU A 205 19.57 -0.35 -5.41
CA GLU A 205 18.82 -0.86 -4.27
C GLU A 205 19.63 -1.78 -3.33
N LYS A 206 20.80 -2.25 -3.78
CA LYS A 206 21.73 -3.09 -3.00
C LYS A 206 22.95 -2.33 -2.47
N ALA A 207 23.08 -1.06 -2.80
CA ALA A 207 24.22 -0.25 -2.39
C ALA A 207 24.21 -0.02 -0.88
N THR A 208 25.41 -0.06 -0.29
CA THR A 208 25.66 0.21 1.13
C THR A 208 26.68 1.33 1.33
N ASP A 209 27.40 1.70 0.29
CA ASP A 209 28.38 2.78 0.28
C ASP A 209 27.96 3.89 -0.68
N PHE A 210 27.90 5.11 -0.17
CA PHE A 210 27.48 6.32 -0.86
C PHE A 210 28.55 7.41 -0.78
N ALA A 211 29.73 7.12 -0.20
CA ALA A 211 30.74 8.12 0.11
C ALA A 211 31.19 8.92 -1.11
N ALA A 212 31.40 8.28 -2.25
CA ALA A 212 31.81 8.95 -3.49
C ALA A 212 30.73 9.94 -3.99
N ILE A 213 29.47 9.50 -4.05
CA ILE A 213 28.33 10.33 -4.48
C ILE A 213 28.14 11.51 -3.50
N LEU A 214 28.18 11.26 -2.20
CA LEU A 214 28.01 12.28 -1.17
C LEU A 214 29.15 13.31 -1.22
N THR A 215 30.39 12.87 -1.44
CA THR A 215 31.55 13.75 -1.59
C THR A 215 31.43 14.65 -2.83
N ALA A 216 30.97 14.10 -3.95
CA ALA A 216 30.71 14.89 -5.16
C ALA A 216 29.63 15.96 -4.94
N LEU A 217 28.52 15.61 -4.25
CA LEU A 217 27.47 16.57 -3.91
C LEU A 217 27.91 17.61 -2.88
N LYS A 218 28.76 17.22 -1.91
CA LYS A 218 29.39 18.14 -0.95
C LYS A 218 30.21 19.22 -1.65
N ALA A 219 31.01 18.83 -2.66
CA ALA A 219 31.79 19.78 -3.47
C ALA A 219 30.88 20.78 -4.23
N LYS A 220 29.67 20.41 -4.57
CA LYS A 220 28.66 21.27 -5.20
C LYS A 220 27.93 22.19 -4.20
N LYS A 221 28.24 22.11 -2.90
CA LYS A 221 27.66 22.92 -1.80
C LYS A 221 26.13 22.87 -1.78
N VAL A 222 25.56 21.67 -1.83
CA VAL A 222 24.11 21.48 -1.79
C VAL A 222 23.56 21.73 -0.37
N ASP A 223 22.36 22.33 -0.27
CA ASP A 223 21.65 22.55 1.00
C ASP A 223 20.84 21.31 1.41
N ALA A 224 20.42 20.50 0.41
CA ALA A 224 19.70 19.27 0.60
C ALA A 224 20.08 18.22 -0.45
N ILE A 225 19.85 16.95 -0.09
CA ILE A 225 19.93 15.82 -1.00
C ILE A 225 18.56 15.16 -1.02
N PHE A 226 17.95 15.02 -2.19
CA PHE A 226 16.77 14.19 -2.37
C PHE A 226 17.19 12.79 -2.77
N PHE A 227 16.71 11.78 -2.03
CA PHE A 227 16.93 10.39 -2.34
C PHE A 227 15.63 9.71 -2.75
N GLY A 228 15.57 9.25 -4.01
CA GLY A 228 14.54 8.35 -4.53
C GLY A 228 15.00 6.90 -4.33
N GLY A 229 14.48 6.25 -3.31
CA GLY A 229 14.84 4.89 -2.93
C GLY A 229 14.18 4.51 -1.60
N TYR A 230 14.67 3.47 -0.95
CA TYR A 230 14.05 2.86 0.23
C TYR A 230 14.84 3.12 1.51
N ALA A 231 14.20 2.96 2.67
CA ALA A 231 14.82 3.14 3.99
C ALA A 231 16.08 2.31 4.22
N PRO A 232 16.21 1.05 3.74
CA PRO A 232 17.46 0.28 3.87
C PRO A 232 18.70 0.93 3.24
N GLN A 233 18.54 1.78 2.23
CA GLN A 233 19.62 2.56 1.61
C GLN A 233 19.67 3.98 2.18
N GLY A 234 18.50 4.60 2.45
CA GLY A 234 18.43 5.93 3.01
C GLY A 234 19.09 6.07 4.40
N ALA A 235 18.94 5.06 5.25
CA ALA A 235 19.49 5.07 6.59
C ALA A 235 21.03 5.03 6.62
N PRO A 236 21.74 4.11 5.94
CA PRO A 236 23.19 4.19 5.84
C PRO A 236 23.68 5.44 5.09
N MET A 237 22.92 5.95 4.12
CA MET A 237 23.23 7.23 3.47
C MET A 237 23.22 8.39 4.49
N ALA A 238 22.22 8.46 5.36
CA ALA A 238 22.18 9.47 6.43
C ALA A 238 23.39 9.36 7.38
N ARG A 239 23.82 8.14 7.75
CA ARG A 239 25.03 7.92 8.56
C ARG A 239 26.30 8.44 7.86
N GLN A 240 26.45 8.12 6.56
CA GLN A 240 27.61 8.56 5.78
C GLN A 240 27.60 10.07 5.54
N MET A 241 26.43 10.70 5.37
CA MET A 241 26.31 12.16 5.34
C MET A 241 26.91 12.78 6.61
N ARG A 242 26.54 12.26 7.79
CA ARG A 242 27.10 12.75 9.06
C ARG A 242 28.61 12.55 9.16
N GLN A 243 29.12 11.37 8.78
CA GLN A 243 30.56 11.06 8.79
C GLN A 243 31.38 11.98 7.86
N LEU A 244 30.79 12.34 6.71
CA LEU A 244 31.42 13.23 5.74
C LEU A 244 31.24 14.73 6.06
N GLY A 245 30.69 15.08 7.23
CA GLY A 245 30.48 16.47 7.63
C GLY A 245 29.33 17.18 6.90
N LEU A 246 28.35 16.44 6.40
CA LEU A 246 27.12 16.94 5.79
C LEU A 246 25.96 17.03 6.81
N LYS A 247 26.25 17.22 8.10
CA LYS A 247 25.25 17.23 9.18
C LYS A 247 24.17 18.31 9.03
N ASP A 248 24.49 19.42 8.38
CA ASP A 248 23.59 20.56 8.16
C ASP A 248 22.81 20.44 6.83
N VAL A 249 23.19 19.49 5.96
CA VAL A 249 22.50 19.17 4.72
C VAL A 249 21.30 18.28 5.01
N LYS A 250 20.11 18.68 4.53
CA LYS A 250 18.90 17.88 4.72
C LYS A 250 18.88 16.68 3.79
N LEU A 251 18.51 15.51 4.32
CA LEU A 251 18.15 14.35 3.50
C LEU A 251 16.64 14.35 3.29
N LEU A 252 16.20 14.48 2.05
CA LEU A 252 14.80 14.49 1.64
C LEU A 252 14.46 13.21 0.91
N GLY A 253 13.23 12.72 1.03
CA GLY A 253 12.82 11.54 0.28
C GLY A 253 11.31 11.42 0.10
N GLY A 254 10.93 10.36 -0.58
CA GLY A 254 9.54 9.95 -0.72
C GLY A 254 9.04 9.17 0.52
N ASP A 255 7.90 8.56 0.34
CA ASP A 255 7.12 7.84 1.36
C ASP A 255 7.87 6.67 2.02
N THR A 256 8.69 5.96 1.29
CA THR A 256 9.49 4.84 1.76
C THR A 256 10.51 5.22 2.85
N LEU A 257 10.92 6.51 2.90
CA LEU A 257 11.76 7.04 3.95
C LEU A 257 10.97 7.45 5.21
N CYS A 258 9.65 7.56 5.14
CA CYS A 258 8.82 7.89 6.31
C CYS A 258 8.66 6.72 7.31
N SER A 259 9.17 5.54 6.98
CA SER A 259 9.10 4.37 7.84
C SER A 259 9.89 4.56 9.15
N PRO A 260 9.37 4.10 10.29
CA PRO A 260 10.14 3.98 11.54
C PRO A 260 11.45 3.17 11.37
N GLU A 261 11.51 2.27 10.39
CA GLU A 261 12.72 1.50 10.06
C GLU A 261 13.89 2.40 9.66
N MET A 262 13.59 3.56 9.05
CA MET A 262 14.59 4.58 8.72
C MET A 262 15.37 5.01 9.98
N ALA A 263 14.68 5.35 11.06
CA ALA A 263 15.29 5.75 12.32
C ALA A 263 15.98 4.56 13.02
N LYS A 264 15.35 3.39 13.00
CA LYS A 264 15.92 2.17 13.59
C LYS A 264 17.26 1.79 12.95
N LEU A 265 17.35 1.84 11.62
CA LEU A 265 18.58 1.52 10.88
C LEU A 265 19.61 2.65 10.90
N GLY A 266 19.18 3.90 10.95
CA GLY A 266 20.03 5.08 10.89
C GLY A 266 20.54 5.56 12.25
N GLY A 267 19.86 5.18 13.34
CA GLY A 267 20.19 5.62 14.69
C GLY A 267 20.22 7.15 14.81
N ASP A 268 21.20 7.68 15.51
CA ASP A 268 21.38 9.11 15.75
C ASP A 268 21.63 9.97 14.49
N ALA A 269 21.85 9.32 13.34
CA ALA A 269 21.99 10.04 12.07
C ALA A 269 20.63 10.44 11.48
N VAL A 270 19.51 9.87 11.99
CA VAL A 270 18.15 10.14 11.54
C VAL A 270 17.41 10.94 12.61
N GLY A 271 17.14 12.19 12.30
CA GLY A 271 16.45 13.14 13.16
C GLY A 271 15.79 14.23 12.32
N GLU A 272 15.78 15.46 12.81
CA GLU A 272 15.18 16.61 12.10
C GLU A 272 15.93 17.01 10.81
N ASN A 273 17.06 16.39 10.54
CA ASN A 273 17.82 16.52 9.30
C ASN A 273 17.26 15.62 8.17
N VAL A 274 16.40 14.65 8.49
CA VAL A 274 15.74 13.76 7.52
C VAL A 274 14.26 14.12 7.39
N LEU A 275 13.80 14.34 6.18
CA LEU A 275 12.41 14.64 5.89
C LEU A 275 11.91 13.74 4.76
N CYS A 276 10.66 13.35 4.85
CA CYS A 276 10.00 12.54 3.83
C CYS A 276 8.58 13.01 3.58
N ALA A 277 8.07 12.75 2.37
CA ALA A 277 6.68 13.03 2.01
C ALA A 277 5.94 11.72 1.74
N GLN A 278 4.80 11.53 2.37
CA GLN A 278 3.99 10.31 2.29
C GLN A 278 2.56 10.63 1.87
N GLY A 279 1.99 9.81 1.00
CA GLY A 279 0.57 9.87 0.67
C GLY A 279 -0.30 9.46 1.86
N GLY A 280 -1.38 10.20 2.10
CA GLY A 280 -2.31 10.01 3.19
C GLY A 280 -2.30 11.17 4.20
N ALA A 281 -3.42 11.31 4.91
CA ALA A 281 -3.54 12.28 5.99
C ALA A 281 -2.85 11.76 7.28
N ILE A 282 -2.61 12.65 8.22
CA ILE A 282 -2.02 12.30 9.53
C ILE A 282 -2.96 11.34 10.26
N LEU A 283 -2.54 10.09 10.43
CA LEU A 283 -3.37 9.00 10.95
C LEU A 283 -3.94 9.32 12.34
N GLU A 284 -3.14 9.88 13.23
CA GLU A 284 -3.54 10.26 14.59
C GLU A 284 -4.63 11.33 14.64
N LYS A 285 -4.75 12.14 13.56
CA LYS A 285 -5.75 13.20 13.43
C LYS A 285 -7.03 12.75 12.74
N GLN A 286 -7.06 11.53 12.19
CA GLN A 286 -8.25 10.98 11.57
C GLN A 286 -9.20 10.41 12.62
N ALA A 287 -10.52 10.56 12.41
CA ALA A 287 -11.54 10.13 13.36
C ALA A 287 -11.40 8.67 13.84
N ASN A 288 -11.02 7.77 12.93
CA ASN A 288 -10.86 6.34 13.22
C ASN A 288 -9.38 5.91 13.35
N GLY A 289 -8.44 6.82 13.16
CA GLY A 289 -7.00 6.54 13.16
C GLY A 289 -6.49 5.97 14.48
N PRO A 290 -6.72 6.65 15.63
CA PRO A 290 -6.28 6.15 16.94
C PRO A 290 -6.87 4.77 17.29
N ALA A 291 -8.15 4.54 16.96
CA ALA A 291 -8.79 3.25 17.18
C ALA A 291 -8.17 2.13 16.32
N PHE A 292 -7.82 2.42 15.06
CA PHE A 292 -7.09 1.50 14.20
C PHE A 292 -5.71 1.17 14.76
N GLN A 293 -4.92 2.20 15.13
CA GLN A 293 -3.58 2.01 15.70
C GLN A 293 -3.62 1.13 16.96
N LYS A 294 -4.63 1.34 17.84
CA LYS A 294 -4.81 0.52 19.03
C LYS A 294 -5.03 -0.96 18.66
N ARG A 295 -6.03 -1.25 17.80
CA ARG A 295 -6.35 -2.63 17.37
C ARG A 295 -5.14 -3.28 16.68
N TYR A 296 -4.47 -2.56 15.81
CA TYR A 296 -3.28 -3.04 15.12
C TYR A 296 -2.17 -3.41 16.11
N LYS A 297 -1.85 -2.52 17.08
CA LYS A 297 -0.84 -2.77 18.11
C LYS A 297 -1.21 -3.93 19.04
N GLU A 298 -2.47 -4.04 19.42
CA GLU A 298 -2.96 -5.16 20.24
C GLU A 298 -2.80 -6.49 19.51
N ARG A 299 -3.09 -6.52 18.21
CA ARG A 299 -3.03 -7.74 17.38
C ARG A 299 -1.62 -8.15 17.01
N PHE A 300 -0.79 -7.21 16.56
CA PHE A 300 0.54 -7.50 15.99
C PHE A 300 1.72 -7.11 16.87
N LYS A 301 1.47 -6.56 18.07
CA LYS A 301 2.48 -6.14 19.07
C LYS A 301 3.48 -5.10 18.56
N ARG A 302 3.10 -4.34 17.54
CA ARG A 302 3.88 -3.24 16.94
C ARG A 302 2.94 -2.15 16.43
N ALA A 303 3.44 -0.93 16.29
CA ALA A 303 2.72 0.13 15.59
C ALA A 303 2.66 -0.16 14.08
N PRO A 304 1.61 0.31 13.38
CA PRO A 304 1.58 0.24 11.92
C PRO A 304 2.69 1.11 11.32
N ASP A 305 3.24 0.67 10.20
CA ASP A 305 4.17 1.41 9.36
C ASP A 305 3.39 2.22 8.29
N VAL A 306 4.05 2.63 7.23
CA VAL A 306 3.58 3.60 6.22
C VAL A 306 2.22 3.25 5.61
N TYR A 307 1.97 1.98 5.28
CA TYR A 307 0.83 1.61 4.43
C TYR A 307 -0.12 0.55 5.00
N ALA A 308 0.14 -0.01 6.17
CA ALA A 308 -0.77 -0.98 6.79
C ALA A 308 -2.22 -0.47 6.86
N ALA A 309 -2.38 0.81 7.22
CA ALA A 309 -3.70 1.44 7.29
C ALA A 309 -4.38 1.58 5.92
N SER A 310 -3.60 1.89 4.86
CA SER A 310 -4.12 1.97 3.48
C SER A 310 -4.57 0.60 2.95
N PHE A 311 -3.83 -0.46 3.26
CA PHE A 311 -4.22 -1.82 2.88
C PHE A 311 -5.43 -2.32 3.67
N TYR A 312 -5.52 -1.96 4.96
CA TYR A 312 -6.73 -2.20 5.76
C TYR A 312 -7.95 -1.50 5.12
N ASP A 313 -7.85 -0.20 4.84
CA ASP A 313 -8.92 0.59 4.24
C ASP A 313 -9.36 0.03 2.89
N GLN A 314 -8.40 -0.33 2.04
CA GLN A 314 -8.71 -0.88 0.72
C GLN A 314 -9.43 -2.23 0.80
N THR A 315 -9.03 -3.09 1.73
CA THR A 315 -9.71 -4.37 1.96
C THR A 315 -11.16 -4.13 2.40
N MET A 316 -11.38 -3.17 3.29
CA MET A 316 -12.72 -2.78 3.74
C MET A 316 -13.54 -2.14 2.62
N PHE A 317 -12.90 -1.34 1.73
CA PHE A 317 -13.58 -0.74 0.59
C PHE A 317 -14.01 -1.78 -0.43
N ILE A 318 -13.17 -2.77 -0.75
CA ILE A 318 -13.54 -3.91 -1.60
C ILE A 318 -14.77 -4.62 -1.02
N ALA A 319 -14.79 -4.90 0.27
CA ALA A 319 -15.92 -5.55 0.93
C ALA A 319 -17.20 -4.67 0.92
N GLN A 320 -17.07 -3.35 1.10
CA GLN A 320 -18.17 -2.41 0.93
C GLN A 320 -18.72 -2.43 -0.50
N ALA A 321 -17.85 -2.41 -1.51
CA ALA A 321 -18.24 -2.46 -2.92
C ALA A 321 -18.92 -3.77 -3.28
N MET A 322 -18.44 -4.92 -2.76
CA MET A 322 -19.12 -6.22 -2.88
C MET A 322 -20.54 -6.17 -2.30
N LYS A 323 -20.71 -5.59 -1.11
CA LYS A 323 -22.02 -5.48 -0.46
C LYS A 323 -22.96 -4.57 -1.25
N ALA A 324 -22.46 -3.42 -1.70
CA ALA A 324 -23.25 -2.45 -2.46
C ALA A 324 -23.71 -3.00 -3.83
N SER A 325 -22.86 -3.77 -4.49
CA SER A 325 -23.18 -4.39 -5.79
C SER A 325 -23.84 -5.77 -5.66
N ASN A 326 -23.98 -6.28 -4.43
CA ASN A 326 -24.48 -7.63 -4.15
C ASN A 326 -23.75 -8.72 -4.95
N SER A 327 -22.44 -8.56 -5.18
CA SER A 327 -21.61 -9.43 -6.03
C SER A 327 -20.22 -9.63 -5.44
N ILE A 328 -19.61 -10.79 -5.70
CA ILE A 328 -18.19 -11.07 -5.47
C ILE A 328 -17.39 -11.11 -6.78
N ASP A 329 -18.04 -10.85 -7.91
CA ASP A 329 -17.38 -10.81 -9.21
C ASP A 329 -16.51 -9.57 -9.33
N PRO A 330 -15.18 -9.70 -9.62
CA PRO A 330 -14.28 -8.54 -9.69
C PRO A 330 -14.71 -7.50 -10.72
N SER A 331 -15.32 -7.90 -11.84
CA SER A 331 -15.77 -6.96 -12.87
C SER A 331 -16.89 -6.06 -12.35
N VAL A 332 -17.83 -6.61 -11.61
CA VAL A 332 -18.95 -5.88 -10.99
C VAL A 332 -18.47 -5.03 -9.83
N VAL A 333 -17.60 -5.60 -8.97
CA VAL A 333 -17.02 -4.90 -7.81
C VAL A 333 -16.12 -3.73 -8.26
N GLY A 334 -15.34 -3.91 -9.32
CA GLY A 334 -14.50 -2.84 -9.89
C GLY A 334 -15.32 -1.65 -10.37
N ILE A 335 -16.43 -1.89 -11.05
CA ILE A 335 -17.39 -0.83 -11.45
C ILE A 335 -17.95 -0.12 -10.21
N ALA A 336 -18.34 -0.87 -9.18
CA ALA A 336 -18.85 -0.30 -7.92
C ALA A 336 -17.80 0.56 -7.23
N MET A 337 -16.52 0.14 -7.23
CA MET A 337 -15.41 0.93 -6.66
C MET A 337 -15.16 2.24 -7.42
N HIS A 338 -15.22 2.24 -8.76
CA HIS A 338 -15.09 3.47 -9.56
C HIS A 338 -16.23 4.47 -9.32
N ASN A 339 -17.44 3.98 -9.03
CA ASN A 339 -18.66 4.78 -8.88
C ASN A 339 -19.04 5.12 -7.44
N SER A 340 -18.22 4.72 -6.47
CA SER A 340 -18.47 4.97 -5.05
C SER A 340 -17.28 5.61 -4.35
N SER A 341 -17.44 5.86 -3.06
CA SER A 341 -16.36 6.31 -2.17
C SER A 341 -16.38 5.53 -0.87
N TYR A 342 -15.23 5.50 -0.20
CA TYR A 342 -15.06 4.89 1.11
C TYR A 342 -14.35 5.86 2.04
N LYS A 343 -14.89 6.06 3.25
CA LYS A 343 -14.24 6.84 4.30
C LYS A 343 -13.46 5.91 5.21
N GLY A 344 -12.17 5.83 4.94
CA GLY A 344 -11.25 4.98 5.66
C GLY A 344 -10.62 5.62 6.90
N VAL A 345 -9.59 4.96 7.44
CA VAL A 345 -8.82 5.42 8.61
C VAL A 345 -7.72 6.41 8.22
N VAL A 346 -7.24 6.40 6.97
CA VAL A 346 -6.23 7.36 6.46
C VAL A 346 -6.82 8.45 5.57
N GLY A 347 -8.12 8.44 5.32
CA GLY A 347 -8.80 9.42 4.48
C GLY A 347 -9.92 8.84 3.64
N ALA A 348 -10.36 9.61 2.63
CA ALA A 348 -11.41 9.18 1.72
C ALA A 348 -10.80 8.56 0.46
N TYR A 349 -11.37 7.44 0.03
CA TYR A 349 -11.04 6.76 -1.22
C TYR A 349 -12.13 7.01 -2.24
N ALA A 350 -11.76 7.51 -3.39
CA ALA A 350 -12.57 7.61 -4.59
C ALA A 350 -11.62 7.60 -5.79
N TYR A 351 -11.95 6.85 -6.82
CA TYR A 351 -11.05 6.63 -7.95
C TYR A 351 -11.47 7.36 -9.21
N ASP A 352 -10.49 7.84 -9.96
CA ASP A 352 -10.69 8.33 -11.32
C ASP A 352 -10.83 7.16 -12.32
N ALA A 353 -11.06 7.47 -13.58
CA ALA A 353 -11.22 6.46 -14.63
C ALA A 353 -9.96 5.60 -14.87
N ALA A 354 -8.78 6.07 -14.43
CA ALA A 354 -7.52 5.33 -14.54
C ALA A 354 -7.16 4.54 -13.27
N GLY A 355 -8.01 4.59 -12.22
CA GLY A 355 -7.78 3.91 -10.95
C GLY A 355 -6.87 4.65 -9.98
N ASN A 356 -6.60 5.94 -10.19
CA ASN A 356 -5.89 6.76 -9.20
C ASN A 356 -6.88 7.36 -8.20
N MET A 357 -6.43 7.62 -6.98
CA MET A 357 -7.22 8.39 -6.03
C MET A 357 -7.49 9.79 -6.58
N LYS A 358 -8.77 10.22 -6.62
CA LYS A 358 -9.17 11.58 -7.04
C LYS A 358 -8.59 12.65 -6.14
N GLN A 359 -8.46 12.36 -4.85
CA GLN A 359 -7.87 13.23 -3.85
C GLN A 359 -7.00 12.37 -2.94
N SER A 360 -5.77 12.78 -2.74
CA SER A 360 -4.85 12.17 -1.79
C SER A 360 -4.05 13.27 -1.12
N ALA A 361 -4.22 13.41 0.18
CA ALA A 361 -3.35 14.28 0.96
C ALA A 361 -1.90 13.79 0.84
N VAL A 362 -0.95 14.69 0.92
CA VAL A 362 0.47 14.38 1.11
C VAL A 362 0.92 15.04 2.40
N THR A 363 1.42 14.23 3.31
CA THR A 363 1.94 14.69 4.60
C THR A 363 3.46 14.63 4.59
N VAL A 364 4.09 15.72 5.02
CA VAL A 364 5.55 15.81 5.23
C VAL A 364 5.86 15.47 6.67
N TYR A 365 6.85 14.59 6.86
CA TYR A 365 7.32 14.12 8.17
C TYR A 365 8.80 14.45 8.35
N THR A 366 9.21 14.54 9.60
CA THR A 366 10.59 14.45 10.08
C THR A 366 10.67 13.39 11.17
N PHE A 367 11.84 13.23 11.78
CA PHE A 367 12.04 12.25 12.86
C PHE A 367 12.37 12.94 14.17
N LYS A 368 11.69 12.52 15.25
CA LYS A 368 11.96 12.92 16.63
C LYS A 368 11.90 11.69 17.53
N ASN A 369 12.91 11.54 18.37
CA ASN A 369 12.99 10.40 19.32
C ASN A 369 12.81 9.03 18.62
N GLY A 370 13.40 8.87 17.43
CA GLY A 370 13.34 7.62 16.67
C GLY A 370 12.01 7.33 15.97
N ALA A 371 11.09 8.28 15.93
CA ALA A 371 9.77 8.11 15.30
C ALA A 371 9.49 9.21 14.27
N PRO A 372 8.75 8.92 13.18
CA PRO A 372 8.28 9.94 12.26
C PRO A 372 7.25 10.85 12.94
N VAL A 373 7.38 12.16 12.72
CA VAL A 373 6.49 13.20 13.26
C VAL A 373 6.03 14.09 12.10
N ALA A 374 4.72 14.23 11.96
CA ALA A 374 4.13 15.06 10.91
C ALA A 374 4.40 16.55 11.14
N LEU A 375 4.81 17.23 10.07
CA LEU A 375 5.07 18.67 10.03
C LEU A 375 3.94 19.44 9.35
N ALA A 376 3.51 18.97 8.18
CA ALA A 376 2.50 19.63 7.35
C ALA A 376 1.76 18.60 6.50
N SER A 377 0.49 18.89 6.15
CA SER A 377 -0.31 18.08 5.23
C SER A 377 -0.97 19.00 4.20
N TYR A 378 -0.96 18.58 2.93
CA TYR A 378 -1.42 19.35 1.75
C TYR A 378 -2.50 18.58 1.00
#